data_f908a716d8aa21469567af639aea232d
#
_entry.id   f908a716d8aa21469567af639aea232d
#
_cell.length_a   1.000
_cell.length_b   1.000
_cell.length_c   1.000
_cell.angle_alpha   90.00
_cell.angle_beta   90.00
_cell.angle_gamma   90.00
#
_symmetry.space_group_name_H-M   'P 1'
#
loop_
_entity.id
_entity.type
_entity.pdbx_description
1 polymer ?
#
loop_
_entity_poly.entity_id
_entity_poly.type
_entity_poly.pdbx_seq_one_letter_code
_entity_poly.pdbx_strand_id
1 'polypeptide(L)'
;VLFIIFRKVILGIYAHGFSQEAMRLLNDYAVIIIWSIPFIASYSIFKAYLQIQNAKAISAIAQVVSYVVLIIALLLTFPSDIKLAWAAVMGHMVSFGVLLLFAFGKGFKYCPVLSLRQDYLKTMAIMIFPVFVSSVVSEVNSVADKFFASHYEAGIITSMTYGYKLSFSIQGIVSSSLVIIAYSSFTKKAAQNDLAGLNSQLYKCIQIVSWTVFPLVIGGIVIAGPIIQLVYGHGNFSGNSVNITAAIFSVYLLGVMPMCMKHIGDRICCALQRTDLAMYTALITVGVNIFLDIAMSKRMEYIGLVWATGIAILAGSIAVFIMLKTVDNKLSLRQVVKELIKPFVLSLIMGICVWIIQEM
;
A
#
# COMPACT_ATOMS: atom_id res chain seq x y z
N VAL A 1 -5.51 19.91 15.42
CA VAL A 1 -5.32 21.37 15.58
C VAL A 1 -4.40 21.93 14.50
N LEU A 2 -3.15 21.44 14.36
CA LEU A 2 -2.17 21.93 13.35
C LEU A 2 -2.73 21.92 11.92
N PHE A 3 -3.41 20.84 11.50
CA PHE A 3 -4.03 20.77 10.17
C PHE A 3 -5.07 21.89 9.97
N ILE A 4 -5.91 22.16 10.97
CA ILE A 4 -6.94 23.20 10.85
C ILE A 4 -6.30 24.57 10.64
N ILE A 5 -5.16 24.85 11.30
CA ILE A 5 -4.41 26.11 11.16
C ILE A 5 -3.77 26.23 9.77
N PHE A 6 -3.09 25.16 9.33
CA PHE A 6 -2.32 25.15 8.09
C PHE A 6 -3.09 24.62 6.87
N ARG A 7 -4.40 24.32 7.01
CA ARG A 7 -5.20 23.66 5.98
C ARG A 7 -5.15 24.34 4.61
N LYS A 8 -5.23 25.66 4.56
CA LYS A 8 -5.19 26.40 3.30
C LYS A 8 -3.87 26.19 2.54
N VAL A 9 -2.76 26.18 3.26
CA VAL A 9 -1.43 25.93 2.70
C VAL A 9 -1.31 24.50 2.22
N ILE A 10 -1.72 23.53 3.06
CA ILE A 10 -1.65 22.10 2.73
C ILE A 10 -2.53 21.78 1.53
N LEU A 11 -3.78 22.24 1.51
CA LEU A 11 -4.69 22.02 0.39
C LEU A 11 -4.24 22.75 -0.88
N GLY A 12 -3.64 23.94 -0.76
CA GLY A 12 -3.09 24.68 -1.89
C GLY A 12 -1.91 23.95 -2.56
N ILE A 13 -1.07 23.28 -1.78
CA ILE A 13 0.01 22.43 -2.30
C ILE A 13 -0.56 21.17 -2.96
N TYR A 14 -1.53 20.53 -2.31
CA TYR A 14 -2.09 19.25 -2.77
C TYR A 14 -2.93 19.36 -4.05
N ALA A 15 -3.65 20.48 -4.22
CA ALA A 15 -4.66 20.66 -5.26
C ALA A 15 -4.39 21.94 -6.09
N HIS A 16 -3.13 22.17 -6.45
CA HIS A 16 -2.67 23.39 -7.13
C HIS A 16 -3.40 23.68 -8.45
N GLY A 17 -3.83 22.64 -9.17
CA GLY A 17 -4.56 22.73 -10.44
C GLY A 17 -6.09 22.73 -10.34
N PHE A 18 -6.67 22.76 -9.14
CA PHE A 18 -8.13 22.64 -8.97
C PHE A 18 -8.83 23.98 -9.18
N SER A 19 -10.06 23.92 -9.74
CA SER A 19 -10.96 25.08 -9.82
C SER A 19 -11.32 25.59 -8.41
N GLN A 20 -11.75 26.85 -8.32
CA GLN A 20 -12.16 27.43 -7.03
C GLN A 20 -13.32 26.68 -6.38
N GLU A 21 -14.23 26.13 -7.17
CA GLU A 21 -15.36 25.35 -6.70
C GLU A 21 -14.90 24.00 -6.12
N ALA A 22 -14.03 23.27 -6.84
CA ALA A 22 -13.42 22.02 -6.37
C ALA A 22 -12.57 22.24 -5.10
N MET A 23 -11.88 23.38 -5.00
CA MET A 23 -11.10 23.72 -3.81
C MET A 23 -11.99 24.00 -2.58
N ARG A 24 -13.16 24.64 -2.76
CA ARG A 24 -14.13 24.81 -1.67
C ARG A 24 -14.67 23.48 -1.19
N LEU A 25 -15.10 22.61 -2.11
CA LEU A 25 -15.58 21.27 -1.79
C LEU A 25 -14.52 20.45 -1.06
N LEU A 26 -13.27 20.46 -1.54
CA LEU A 26 -12.14 19.77 -0.90
C LEU A 26 -11.89 20.27 0.52
N ASN A 27 -11.99 21.61 0.74
CA ASN A 27 -11.83 22.18 2.08
C ASN A 27 -12.94 21.73 3.05
N ASP A 28 -14.19 21.69 2.59
CA ASP A 28 -15.33 21.28 3.41
C ASP A 28 -15.24 19.79 3.77
N TYR A 29 -14.85 18.94 2.82
CA TYR A 29 -14.54 17.53 3.08
C TYR A 29 -13.40 17.35 4.08
N ALA A 30 -12.30 18.10 3.92
CA ALA A 30 -11.13 17.98 4.78
C ALA A 30 -11.44 18.35 6.24
N VAL A 31 -12.29 19.38 6.46
CA VAL A 31 -12.72 19.77 7.81
C VAL A 31 -13.55 18.69 8.50
N ILE A 32 -14.35 17.95 7.74
CA ILE A 32 -15.16 16.86 8.30
C ILE A 32 -14.30 15.62 8.53
N ILE A 33 -13.56 15.19 7.51
CA ILE A 33 -12.79 13.93 7.57
C ILE A 33 -11.72 13.96 8.66
N ILE A 34 -11.18 15.13 9.03
CA ILE A 34 -10.18 15.21 10.11
C ILE A 34 -10.69 14.65 11.44
N TRP A 35 -11.99 14.66 11.66
CA TRP A 35 -12.60 14.07 12.85
C TRP A 35 -12.52 12.54 12.89
N SER A 36 -12.16 11.89 11.77
CA SER A 36 -11.89 10.45 11.76
C SER A 36 -10.55 10.09 12.40
N ILE A 37 -9.57 11.01 12.49
CA ILE A 37 -8.21 10.73 12.99
C ILE A 37 -8.20 10.13 14.39
N PRO A 38 -8.91 10.68 15.41
CA PRO A 38 -8.95 10.07 16.74
C PRO A 38 -9.48 8.64 16.73
N PHE A 39 -10.50 8.35 15.90
CA PHE A 39 -11.09 7.02 15.79
C PHE A 39 -10.14 6.04 15.10
N ILE A 40 -9.45 6.46 14.03
CA ILE A 40 -8.45 5.64 13.33
C ILE A 40 -7.26 5.32 14.25
N ALA A 41 -6.77 6.31 15.00
CA ALA A 41 -5.68 6.11 15.95
C ALA A 41 -6.08 5.13 17.06
N SER A 42 -7.26 5.32 17.67
CA SER A 42 -7.80 4.43 18.68
C SER A 42 -8.06 3.02 18.13
N TYR A 43 -8.64 2.91 16.94
CA TYR A 43 -8.82 1.64 16.24
C TYR A 43 -7.49 0.87 16.11
N SER A 44 -6.40 1.55 15.73
CA SER A 44 -5.09 0.92 15.55
C SER A 44 -4.54 0.36 16.87
N ILE A 45 -4.74 1.05 17.99
CA ILE A 45 -4.33 0.61 19.32
C ILE A 45 -5.12 -0.65 19.74
N PHE A 46 -6.46 -0.62 19.63
CA PHE A 46 -7.30 -1.76 20.00
C PHE A 46 -7.13 -2.95 19.08
N LYS A 47 -6.86 -2.70 17.79
CA LYS A 47 -6.47 -3.74 16.82
C LYS A 47 -5.20 -4.46 17.28
N ALA A 48 -4.16 -3.73 17.67
CA ALA A 48 -2.92 -4.32 18.17
C ALA A 48 -3.15 -5.12 19.46
N TYR A 49 -3.92 -4.59 20.40
CA TYR A 49 -4.30 -5.30 21.64
C TYR A 49 -5.01 -6.63 21.34
N LEU A 50 -6.04 -6.63 20.49
CA LEU A 50 -6.78 -7.84 20.15
C LEU A 50 -5.95 -8.84 19.35
N GLN A 51 -4.98 -8.38 18.55
CA GLN A 51 -4.04 -9.28 17.86
C GLN A 51 -3.12 -10.02 18.84
N ILE A 52 -2.66 -9.35 19.90
CA ILE A 52 -1.89 -9.99 20.99
C ILE A 52 -2.75 -11.03 21.72
N GLN A 53 -4.05 -10.77 21.90
CA GLN A 53 -5.02 -11.69 22.51
C GLN A 53 -5.48 -12.82 21.54
N ASN A 54 -4.78 -13.03 20.43
CA ASN A 54 -5.13 -14.01 19.38
C ASN A 54 -6.53 -13.84 18.74
N ALA A 55 -7.13 -12.67 18.88
CA ALA A 55 -8.47 -12.35 18.36
C ALA A 55 -8.40 -11.60 17.02
N LYS A 56 -7.54 -12.05 16.09
CA LYS A 56 -7.25 -11.39 14.80
C LYS A 56 -8.49 -11.23 13.91
N ALA A 57 -9.42 -12.18 13.94
CA ALA A 57 -10.65 -12.14 13.14
C ALA A 57 -11.54 -10.95 13.47
N ILE A 58 -11.55 -10.49 14.72
CA ILE A 58 -12.37 -9.36 15.17
C ILE A 58 -11.97 -8.07 14.46
N SER A 59 -10.67 -7.85 14.25
CA SER A 59 -10.21 -6.65 13.53
C SER A 59 -10.60 -6.67 12.05
N ALA A 60 -10.66 -7.84 11.41
CA ALA A 60 -11.14 -7.97 10.05
C ALA A 60 -12.66 -7.70 9.97
N ILE A 61 -13.44 -8.24 10.90
CA ILE A 61 -14.89 -7.98 10.99
C ILE A 61 -15.17 -6.50 11.21
N ALA A 62 -14.46 -5.84 12.12
CA ALA A 62 -14.64 -4.40 12.38
C ALA A 62 -14.36 -3.56 11.12
N GLN A 63 -13.39 -3.95 10.30
CA GLN A 63 -13.11 -3.28 9.05
C GLN A 63 -14.22 -3.49 8.00
N VAL A 64 -14.74 -4.68 7.89
CA VAL A 64 -15.91 -4.98 7.02
C VAL A 64 -17.12 -4.16 7.43
N VAL A 65 -17.40 -4.08 8.74
CA VAL A 65 -18.49 -3.25 9.28
C VAL A 65 -18.34 -1.78 8.88
N SER A 66 -17.11 -1.23 8.90
CA SER A 66 -16.84 0.14 8.43
C SER A 66 -17.24 0.33 6.96
N TYR A 67 -16.87 -0.59 6.09
CA TYR A 67 -17.23 -0.51 4.68
C TYR A 67 -18.75 -0.68 4.45
N VAL A 68 -19.40 -1.56 5.20
CA VAL A 68 -20.85 -1.73 5.13
C VAL A 68 -21.57 -0.44 5.54
N VAL A 69 -21.15 0.21 6.64
CA VAL A 69 -21.69 1.51 7.04
C VAL A 69 -21.48 2.57 5.96
N LEU A 70 -20.31 2.62 5.34
CA LEU A 70 -20.02 3.56 4.25
C LEU A 70 -20.93 3.30 3.04
N ILE A 71 -21.12 2.04 2.64
CA ILE A 71 -21.98 1.66 1.51
C ILE A 71 -23.43 2.03 1.78
N ILE A 72 -23.96 1.70 2.97
CA ILE A 72 -25.33 2.04 3.36
C ILE A 72 -25.51 3.56 3.34
N ALA A 73 -24.56 4.29 3.92
CA ALA A 73 -24.61 5.75 3.93
C ALA A 73 -24.58 6.33 2.51
N LEU A 74 -23.76 5.78 1.63
CA LEU A 74 -23.69 6.19 0.23
C LEU A 74 -25.03 5.97 -0.48
N LEU A 75 -25.68 4.83 -0.29
CA LEU A 75 -26.99 4.52 -0.89
C LEU A 75 -28.09 5.43 -0.37
N LEU A 76 -28.04 5.84 0.91
CA LEU A 76 -29.05 6.69 1.53
C LEU A 76 -28.84 8.19 1.25
N THR A 77 -27.64 8.61 0.92
CA THR A 77 -27.28 10.03 0.83
C THR A 77 -26.97 10.53 -0.57
N PHE A 78 -26.93 9.62 -1.56
CA PHE A 78 -26.72 10.00 -2.95
C PHE A 78 -27.85 10.92 -3.47
N PRO A 79 -27.55 12.06 -4.12
CA PRO A 79 -26.27 12.57 -4.61
C PRO A 79 -25.61 13.66 -3.73
N SER A 80 -25.79 13.66 -2.42
CA SER A 80 -25.30 14.72 -1.54
C SER A 80 -23.84 14.51 -1.12
N ASP A 81 -22.95 15.39 -1.57
CA ASP A 81 -21.51 15.28 -1.36
C ASP A 81 -21.06 15.34 0.12
N ILE A 82 -21.48 16.35 0.85
CA ILE A 82 -21.01 16.58 2.25
C ILE A 82 -21.42 15.44 3.20
N LYS A 83 -22.59 14.84 3.00
CA LYS A 83 -23.05 13.71 3.82
C LYS A 83 -22.14 12.49 3.70
N LEU A 84 -21.48 12.31 2.55
CA LEU A 84 -20.52 11.23 2.33
C LEU A 84 -19.29 11.37 3.23
N ALA A 85 -18.80 12.59 3.47
CA ALA A 85 -17.69 12.84 4.38
C ALA A 85 -18.04 12.42 5.83
N TRP A 86 -19.24 12.75 6.29
CA TRP A 86 -19.75 12.30 7.61
C TRP A 86 -19.93 10.77 7.66
N ALA A 87 -20.35 10.15 6.58
CA ALA A 87 -20.46 8.70 6.49
C ALA A 87 -19.09 8.00 6.69
N ALA A 88 -18.03 8.57 6.13
CA ALA A 88 -16.68 8.05 6.33
C ALA A 88 -16.25 8.17 7.81
N VAL A 89 -16.52 9.30 8.47
CA VAL A 89 -16.24 9.48 9.91
C VAL A 89 -17.03 8.47 10.75
N MET A 90 -18.32 8.29 10.47
CA MET A 90 -19.17 7.30 11.16
C MET A 90 -18.66 5.88 10.96
N GLY A 91 -18.20 5.51 9.77
CA GLY A 91 -17.59 4.21 9.50
C GLY A 91 -16.40 3.92 10.40
N HIS A 92 -15.49 4.88 10.57
CA HIS A 92 -14.35 4.75 11.48
C HIS A 92 -14.77 4.73 12.95
N MET A 93 -15.76 5.53 13.33
CA MET A 93 -16.31 5.54 14.70
C MET A 93 -16.93 4.18 15.06
N VAL A 94 -17.73 3.61 14.16
CA VAL A 94 -18.36 2.29 14.38
C VAL A 94 -17.30 1.19 14.45
N SER A 95 -16.29 1.19 13.56
CA SER A 95 -15.19 0.23 13.62
C SER A 95 -14.43 0.28 14.93
N PHE A 96 -14.12 1.48 15.42
CA PHE A 96 -13.51 1.67 16.73
C PHE A 96 -14.41 1.14 17.84
N GLY A 97 -15.72 1.46 17.82
CA GLY A 97 -16.71 0.98 18.79
C GLY A 97 -16.78 -0.54 18.86
N VAL A 98 -16.78 -1.22 17.71
CA VAL A 98 -16.74 -2.68 17.65
C VAL A 98 -15.49 -3.22 18.34
N LEU A 99 -14.29 -2.73 18.01
CA LEU A 99 -13.06 -3.20 18.65
C LEU A 99 -13.02 -2.90 20.15
N LEU A 100 -13.53 -1.75 20.56
CA LEU A 100 -13.62 -1.35 21.97
C LEU A 100 -14.48 -2.33 22.77
N LEU A 101 -15.68 -2.68 22.27
CA LEU A 101 -16.59 -3.64 22.90
C LEU A 101 -15.94 -5.01 23.08
N PHE A 102 -15.29 -5.51 22.02
CA PHE A 102 -14.57 -6.79 22.10
C PHE A 102 -13.34 -6.74 23.02
N ALA A 103 -12.63 -5.61 23.09
CA ALA A 103 -11.50 -5.44 23.98
C ALA A 103 -11.94 -5.51 25.46
N PHE A 104 -13.04 -4.87 25.81
CA PHE A 104 -13.61 -5.01 27.17
C PHE A 104 -14.03 -6.45 27.46
N GLY A 105 -14.65 -7.15 26.51
CA GLY A 105 -14.98 -8.58 26.63
C GLY A 105 -13.76 -9.48 26.80
N LYS A 106 -12.57 -9.07 26.37
CA LYS A 106 -11.29 -9.75 26.54
C LYS A 106 -10.50 -9.28 27.77
N GLY A 107 -11.14 -8.54 28.68
CA GLY A 107 -10.54 -8.11 29.94
C GLY A 107 -9.70 -6.84 29.86
N PHE A 108 -9.84 -6.04 28.82
CA PHE A 108 -9.19 -4.73 28.75
C PHE A 108 -9.71 -3.84 29.90
N LYS A 109 -8.77 -3.32 30.71
CA LYS A 109 -9.07 -2.36 31.78
C LYS A 109 -8.37 -1.04 31.44
N TYR A 110 -9.13 0.01 31.30
CA TYR A 110 -8.58 1.32 31.07
C TYR A 110 -8.02 1.89 32.38
N CYS A 111 -6.70 2.06 32.44
CA CYS A 111 -6.02 2.76 33.53
C CYS A 111 -5.31 3.98 32.94
N PRO A 112 -5.77 5.20 33.25
CA PRO A 112 -5.11 6.40 32.74
C PRO A 112 -3.81 6.62 33.53
N VAL A 113 -2.69 6.23 32.94
CA VAL A 113 -1.35 6.47 33.50
C VAL A 113 -0.57 7.32 32.50
N LEU A 114 -0.21 8.51 32.93
CA LEU A 114 0.66 9.41 32.16
C LEU A 114 2.07 9.39 32.79
N SER A 115 2.90 8.42 32.38
CA SER A 115 4.29 8.34 32.79
C SER A 115 5.20 8.38 31.58
N LEU A 116 5.89 9.50 31.36
CA LEU A 116 6.83 9.70 30.25
C LEU A 116 8.27 9.22 30.57
N ARG A 117 8.53 8.76 31.80
CA ARG A 117 9.87 8.37 32.28
C ARG A 117 10.12 6.86 32.26
N GLN A 118 9.46 6.14 31.38
CA GLN A 118 9.63 4.68 31.29
C GLN A 118 10.64 4.32 30.19
N ASP A 119 11.61 3.49 30.51
CA ASP A 119 12.70 3.10 29.58
C ASP A 119 12.19 2.47 28.28
N TYR A 120 11.06 1.74 28.35
CA TYR A 120 10.47 1.16 27.15
C TYR A 120 9.97 2.22 26.15
N LEU A 121 9.57 3.44 26.62
CA LEU A 121 9.13 4.51 25.72
C LEU A 121 10.27 5.02 24.84
N LYS A 122 11.49 5.09 25.39
CA LYS A 122 12.67 5.46 24.63
C LYS A 122 12.97 4.43 23.55
N THR A 123 12.94 3.14 23.90
CA THR A 123 13.15 2.05 22.96
C THR A 123 12.07 2.05 21.86
N MET A 124 10.80 2.23 22.23
CA MET A 124 9.71 2.36 21.26
C MET A 124 9.91 3.55 20.33
N ALA A 125 10.29 4.72 20.84
CA ALA A 125 10.51 5.91 20.03
C ALA A 125 11.63 5.69 18.99
N ILE A 126 12.72 5.05 19.38
CA ILE A 126 13.82 4.71 18.48
C ILE A 126 13.36 3.75 17.37
N MET A 127 12.52 2.76 17.68
CA MET A 127 12.00 1.81 16.69
C MET A 127 10.91 2.41 15.79
N ILE A 128 10.07 3.30 16.34
CA ILE A 128 8.96 3.93 15.60
C ILE A 128 9.47 5.00 14.64
N PHE A 129 10.52 5.74 15.01
CA PHE A 129 11.01 6.86 14.21
C PHE A 129 11.36 6.49 12.75
N PRO A 130 12.13 5.42 12.45
CA PRO A 130 12.40 5.00 11.08
C PRO A 130 11.13 4.62 10.31
N VAL A 131 10.17 3.95 10.98
CA VAL A 131 8.90 3.54 10.37
C VAL A 131 8.04 4.77 10.07
N PHE A 132 8.00 5.74 10.97
CA PHE A 132 7.33 7.02 10.77
C PHE A 132 7.91 7.78 9.57
N VAL A 133 9.23 7.91 9.50
CA VAL A 133 9.91 8.55 8.35
C VAL A 133 9.58 7.84 7.06
N SER A 134 9.63 6.50 7.01
CA SER A 134 9.26 5.73 5.83
C SER A 134 7.83 6.01 5.37
N SER A 135 6.89 6.12 6.32
CA SER A 135 5.49 6.40 6.02
C SER A 135 5.31 7.81 5.47
N VAL A 136 5.92 8.81 6.10
CA VAL A 136 5.86 10.21 5.63
C VAL A 136 6.46 10.34 4.24
N VAL A 137 7.60 9.71 3.99
CA VAL A 137 8.26 9.72 2.68
C VAL A 137 7.38 9.08 1.60
N SER A 138 6.68 7.98 1.92
CA SER A 138 5.74 7.35 0.99
C SER A 138 4.54 8.23 0.67
N GLU A 139 4.01 8.97 1.66
CA GLU A 139 2.92 9.94 1.43
C GLU A 139 3.38 11.13 0.58
N VAL A 140 4.60 11.65 0.83
CA VAL A 140 5.20 12.71 0.00
C VAL A 140 5.30 12.25 -1.45
N ASN A 141 5.70 10.99 -1.70
CA ASN A 141 5.73 10.42 -3.03
C ASN A 141 4.34 10.43 -3.69
N SER A 142 3.32 9.96 -2.99
CA SER A 142 1.94 9.96 -3.49
C SER A 142 1.42 11.37 -3.83
N VAL A 143 1.83 12.37 -3.07
CA VAL A 143 1.51 13.78 -3.35
C VAL A 143 2.26 14.26 -4.58
N ALA A 144 3.54 13.94 -4.73
CA ALA A 144 4.35 14.30 -5.90
C ALA A 144 3.77 13.71 -7.19
N ASP A 145 3.43 12.41 -7.20
CA ASP A 145 2.79 11.76 -8.35
C ASP A 145 1.52 12.50 -8.79
N LYS A 146 0.67 12.88 -7.83
CA LYS A 146 -0.58 13.62 -8.11
C LYS A 146 -0.32 15.04 -8.58
N PHE A 147 0.70 15.70 -8.04
CA PHE A 147 1.12 17.02 -8.50
C PHE A 147 1.54 16.97 -9.96
N PHE A 148 2.38 16.04 -10.36
CA PHE A 148 2.76 15.88 -11.76
C PHE A 148 1.56 15.49 -12.63
N ALA A 149 0.71 14.57 -12.17
CA ALA A 149 -0.49 14.13 -12.88
C ALA A 149 -1.53 15.24 -13.08
N SER A 150 -1.56 16.28 -12.20
CA SER A 150 -2.51 17.39 -12.29
C SER A 150 -2.29 18.30 -13.51
N HIS A 151 -1.16 18.19 -14.20
CA HIS A 151 -0.85 18.95 -15.41
C HIS A 151 -1.42 18.32 -16.70
N TYR A 152 -1.99 17.10 -16.61
CA TYR A 152 -2.58 16.41 -17.74
C TYR A 152 -4.12 16.57 -17.76
N GLU A 153 -4.75 15.99 -18.77
CA GLU A 153 -6.20 16.07 -18.98
C GLU A 153 -7.01 15.57 -17.77
N ALA A 154 -8.21 16.14 -17.62
CA ALA A 154 -9.15 15.71 -16.60
C ALA A 154 -9.46 14.21 -16.73
N GLY A 155 -9.41 13.49 -15.63
CA GLY A 155 -9.61 12.04 -15.59
C GLY A 155 -8.34 11.19 -15.55
N ILE A 156 -7.16 11.72 -15.96
CA ILE A 156 -5.89 10.97 -15.88
C ILE A 156 -5.56 10.58 -14.43
N ILE A 157 -5.71 11.50 -13.47
CA ILE A 157 -5.50 11.23 -12.03
C ILE A 157 -6.42 10.08 -11.56
N THR A 158 -7.68 10.09 -12.04
CA THR A 158 -8.64 9.04 -11.72
C THR A 158 -8.23 7.70 -12.31
N SER A 159 -7.83 7.69 -13.59
CA SER A 159 -7.35 6.49 -14.29
C SER A 159 -6.08 5.92 -13.63
N MET A 160 -5.12 6.78 -13.25
CA MET A 160 -3.94 6.37 -12.49
C MET A 160 -4.32 5.78 -11.13
N THR A 161 -5.25 6.42 -10.42
CA THR A 161 -5.71 5.95 -9.12
C THR A 161 -6.40 4.58 -9.21
N TYR A 162 -7.25 4.37 -10.22
CA TYR A 162 -7.96 3.10 -10.42
C TYR A 162 -6.99 1.99 -10.89
N GLY A 163 -6.12 2.28 -11.84
CA GLY A 163 -5.08 1.35 -12.28
C GLY A 163 -4.16 0.94 -11.15
N TYR A 164 -3.68 1.90 -10.35
CA TYR A 164 -2.85 1.64 -9.17
C TYR A 164 -3.59 0.77 -8.14
N LYS A 165 -4.80 1.18 -7.71
CA LYS A 165 -5.58 0.45 -6.70
C LYS A 165 -5.82 -1.00 -7.10
N LEU A 166 -6.20 -1.24 -8.35
CA LEU A 166 -6.49 -2.59 -8.83
C LEU A 166 -5.22 -3.44 -8.89
N SER A 167 -4.12 -2.91 -9.43
CA SER A 167 -2.83 -3.61 -9.51
C SER A 167 -2.30 -3.97 -8.13
N PHE A 168 -2.27 -3.02 -7.21
CA PHE A 168 -1.71 -3.24 -5.89
C PHE A 168 -2.67 -3.93 -4.90
N SER A 169 -3.95 -4.13 -5.26
CA SER A 169 -4.84 -5.04 -4.54
C SER A 169 -4.33 -6.48 -4.59
N ILE A 170 -3.76 -6.92 -5.70
CA ILE A 170 -3.12 -8.23 -5.84
C ILE A 170 -1.97 -8.37 -4.83
N GLN A 171 -1.09 -7.36 -4.76
CA GLN A 171 0.00 -7.31 -3.80
C GLN A 171 -0.52 -7.34 -2.36
N GLY A 172 -1.59 -6.58 -2.06
CA GLY A 172 -2.22 -6.56 -0.73
C GLY A 172 -2.70 -7.94 -0.29
N ILE A 173 -3.37 -8.70 -1.17
CA ILE A 173 -3.85 -10.05 -0.90
C ILE A 173 -2.66 -10.99 -0.64
N VAL A 174 -1.65 -11.00 -1.51
CA VAL A 174 -0.47 -11.85 -1.38
C VAL A 174 0.32 -11.51 -0.11
N SER A 175 0.57 -10.22 0.14
CA SER A 175 1.31 -9.77 1.33
C SER A 175 0.57 -10.08 2.63
N SER A 176 -0.76 -9.90 2.67
CA SER A 176 -1.53 -10.19 3.87
C SER A 176 -1.60 -11.69 4.19
N SER A 177 -1.63 -12.53 3.16
CA SER A 177 -1.79 -13.98 3.35
C SER A 177 -0.45 -14.68 3.60
N LEU A 178 0.52 -14.49 2.71
CA LEU A 178 1.76 -15.26 2.70
C LEU A 178 2.85 -14.62 3.57
N VAL A 179 3.03 -13.31 3.46
CA VAL A 179 4.12 -12.62 4.17
C VAL A 179 3.85 -12.55 5.68
N ILE A 180 2.59 -12.40 6.11
CA ILE A 180 2.24 -12.42 7.55
C ILE A 180 2.54 -13.79 8.16
N ILE A 181 2.24 -14.87 7.46
CA ILE A 181 2.55 -16.24 7.93
C ILE A 181 4.07 -16.43 8.02
N ALA A 182 4.80 -16.02 6.98
CA ALA A 182 6.26 -16.14 6.95
C ALA A 182 6.94 -15.27 8.02
N TYR A 183 6.39 -14.08 8.34
CA TYR A 183 6.95 -13.15 9.32
C TYR A 183 7.12 -13.77 10.71
N SER A 184 6.16 -14.59 11.17
CA SER A 184 6.28 -15.30 12.45
C SER A 184 7.46 -16.29 12.47
N SER A 185 7.76 -16.92 11.32
CA SER A 185 8.93 -17.78 11.17
C SER A 185 10.23 -16.97 11.10
N PHE A 186 10.23 -15.83 10.40
CA PHE A 186 11.39 -14.93 10.32
C PHE A 186 11.79 -14.43 11.72
N THR A 187 10.84 -13.93 12.51
CA THR A 187 11.10 -13.44 13.88
C THR A 187 11.62 -14.54 14.79
N LYS A 188 11.09 -15.75 14.70
CA LYS A 188 11.57 -16.90 15.49
C LYS A 188 13.01 -17.26 15.13
N LYS A 189 13.34 -17.33 13.85
CA LYS A 189 14.69 -17.65 13.37
C LYS A 189 15.69 -16.52 13.71
N ALA A 190 15.30 -15.26 13.56
CA ALA A 190 16.10 -14.12 13.93
C ALA A 190 16.40 -14.10 15.45
N ALA A 191 15.42 -14.37 16.31
CA ALA A 191 15.59 -14.45 17.75
C ALA A 191 16.51 -15.60 18.20
N GLN A 192 16.61 -16.66 17.39
CA GLN A 192 17.53 -17.80 17.60
C GLN A 192 18.92 -17.57 16.99
N ASN A 193 19.19 -16.41 16.35
CA ASN A 193 20.38 -16.13 15.55
C ASN A 193 20.64 -17.17 14.43
N ASP A 194 19.58 -17.89 13.99
CA ASP A 194 19.64 -18.86 12.92
C ASP A 194 19.48 -18.19 11.56
N LEU A 195 20.52 -17.50 11.09
CA LEU A 195 20.52 -16.80 9.80
C LEU A 195 20.39 -17.78 8.62
N ALA A 196 20.93 -18.99 8.72
CA ALA A 196 20.79 -20.00 7.67
C ALA A 196 19.34 -20.47 7.53
N GLY A 197 18.66 -20.73 8.64
CA GLY A 197 17.24 -21.05 8.67
C GLY A 197 16.37 -19.87 8.18
N LEU A 198 16.74 -18.63 8.50
CA LEU A 198 16.06 -17.44 8.02
C LEU A 198 16.16 -17.33 6.50
N ASN A 199 17.37 -17.51 5.91
CA ASN A 199 17.58 -17.49 4.46
C ASN A 199 16.79 -18.60 3.75
N SER A 200 16.76 -19.81 4.33
CA SER A 200 15.95 -20.91 3.78
C SER A 200 14.46 -20.56 3.73
N GLN A 201 13.93 -19.96 4.79
CA GLN A 201 12.53 -19.50 4.83
C GLN A 201 12.27 -18.34 3.87
N LEU A 202 13.24 -17.40 3.72
CA LEU A 202 13.18 -16.34 2.74
C LEU A 202 13.01 -16.89 1.32
N TYR A 203 13.88 -17.83 0.90
CA TYR A 203 13.84 -18.39 -0.46
C TYR A 203 12.51 -19.13 -0.70
N LYS A 204 12.01 -19.89 0.27
CA LYS A 204 10.69 -20.53 0.18
C LYS A 204 9.55 -19.49 0.04
N CYS A 205 9.60 -18.40 0.80
CA CYS A 205 8.62 -17.33 0.71
C CYS A 205 8.66 -16.67 -0.68
N ILE A 206 9.84 -16.35 -1.20
CA ILE A 206 10.03 -15.81 -2.56
C ILE A 206 9.48 -16.78 -3.60
N GLN A 207 9.77 -18.06 -3.48
CA GLN A 207 9.29 -19.10 -4.40
C GLN A 207 7.76 -19.13 -4.43
N ILE A 208 7.09 -19.21 -3.28
CA ILE A 208 5.62 -19.26 -3.22
C ILE A 208 5.02 -17.98 -3.78
N VAL A 209 5.54 -16.81 -3.41
CA VAL A 209 5.06 -15.51 -3.91
C VAL A 209 5.24 -15.42 -5.42
N SER A 210 6.38 -15.84 -5.96
CA SER A 210 6.64 -15.77 -7.40
C SER A 210 5.73 -16.68 -8.22
N TRP A 211 5.44 -17.90 -7.73
CA TRP A 211 4.48 -18.80 -8.37
C TRP A 211 3.03 -18.28 -8.36
N THR A 212 2.70 -17.41 -7.41
CA THR A 212 1.36 -16.80 -7.31
C THR A 212 1.29 -15.51 -8.13
N VAL A 213 2.29 -14.63 -7.99
CA VAL A 213 2.24 -13.27 -8.53
C VAL A 213 2.51 -13.22 -10.03
N PHE A 214 3.52 -13.96 -10.54
CA PHE A 214 3.83 -13.89 -11.98
C PHE A 214 2.68 -14.31 -12.90
N PRO A 215 1.94 -15.42 -12.64
CA PRO A 215 0.77 -15.75 -13.44
C PRO A 215 -0.31 -14.67 -13.39
N LEU A 216 -0.56 -14.08 -12.21
CA LEU A 216 -1.56 -13.01 -12.04
C LEU A 216 -1.15 -11.73 -12.77
N VAL A 217 0.13 -11.37 -12.73
CA VAL A 217 0.67 -10.19 -13.41
C VAL A 217 0.60 -10.38 -14.93
N ILE A 218 1.14 -11.47 -15.44
CA ILE A 218 1.23 -11.70 -16.89
C ILE A 218 -0.16 -11.94 -17.48
N GLY A 219 -0.99 -12.76 -16.83
CA GLY A 219 -2.38 -12.94 -17.21
C GLY A 219 -3.16 -11.64 -17.17
N GLY A 220 -3.00 -10.86 -16.09
CA GLY A 220 -3.64 -9.55 -15.95
C GLY A 220 -3.25 -8.53 -17.02
N ILE A 221 -2.00 -8.54 -17.48
CA ILE A 221 -1.55 -7.70 -18.61
C ILE A 221 -2.24 -8.11 -19.91
N VAL A 222 -2.31 -9.40 -20.20
CA VAL A 222 -2.93 -9.91 -21.43
C VAL A 222 -4.41 -9.56 -21.51
N ILE A 223 -5.14 -9.68 -20.40
CA ILE A 223 -6.59 -9.40 -20.33
C ILE A 223 -6.91 -8.06 -19.62
N ALA A 224 -6.00 -7.08 -19.65
CA ALA A 224 -6.15 -5.81 -18.95
C ALA A 224 -7.41 -5.04 -19.37
N GLY A 225 -7.67 -4.95 -20.67
CA GLY A 225 -8.88 -4.30 -21.22
C GLY A 225 -10.18 -4.90 -20.68
N PRO A 226 -10.42 -6.19 -20.87
CA PRO A 226 -11.58 -6.90 -20.28
C PRO A 226 -11.70 -6.71 -18.76
N ILE A 227 -10.61 -6.78 -18.00
CA ILE A 227 -10.64 -6.57 -16.54
C ILE A 227 -11.14 -5.16 -16.21
N ILE A 228 -10.54 -4.12 -16.81
CA ILE A 228 -10.91 -2.74 -16.55
C ILE A 228 -12.35 -2.47 -17.00
N GLN A 229 -12.76 -3.00 -18.15
CA GLN A 229 -14.14 -2.90 -18.63
C GLN A 229 -15.12 -3.54 -17.64
N LEU A 230 -14.82 -4.71 -17.11
CA LEU A 230 -15.68 -5.41 -16.14
C LEU A 230 -15.79 -4.66 -14.81
N VAL A 231 -14.68 -4.11 -14.30
CA VAL A 231 -14.63 -3.50 -12.97
C VAL A 231 -15.12 -2.05 -12.98
N TYR A 232 -14.76 -1.29 -14.00
CA TYR A 232 -14.99 0.17 -14.05
C TYR A 232 -15.81 0.62 -15.26
N GLY A 233 -16.04 -0.22 -16.27
CA GLY A 233 -16.71 0.14 -17.53
C GLY A 233 -18.21 0.38 -17.41
N HIS A 234 -18.63 1.18 -16.40
CA HIS A 234 -20.04 1.43 -16.09
C HIS A 234 -20.30 2.94 -15.96
N GLY A 235 -21.53 3.36 -16.25
CA GLY A 235 -21.93 4.76 -16.12
C GLY A 235 -21.15 5.70 -17.07
N ASN A 236 -20.57 6.75 -16.51
CA ASN A 236 -19.82 7.76 -17.30
C ASN A 236 -18.39 7.36 -17.66
N PHE A 237 -17.95 6.14 -17.28
CA PHE A 237 -16.61 5.67 -17.60
C PHE A 237 -16.57 5.18 -19.07
N SER A 238 -16.16 6.09 -19.97
CA SER A 238 -16.19 5.88 -21.44
C SER A 238 -15.16 4.84 -21.90
N GLY A 239 -15.35 4.33 -23.12
CA GLY A 239 -14.38 3.39 -23.74
C GLY A 239 -12.96 3.94 -23.80
N ASN A 240 -12.78 5.27 -24.03
CA ASN A 240 -11.46 5.90 -23.98
C ASN A 240 -10.85 5.84 -22.58
N SER A 241 -11.63 6.12 -21.52
CA SER A 241 -11.17 6.01 -20.13
C SER A 241 -10.80 4.57 -19.77
N VAL A 242 -11.52 3.57 -20.30
CA VAL A 242 -11.19 2.15 -20.14
C VAL A 242 -9.83 1.84 -20.77
N ASN A 243 -9.59 2.28 -22.01
CA ASN A 243 -8.33 2.02 -22.70
C ASN A 243 -7.13 2.68 -22.00
N ILE A 244 -7.26 3.94 -21.59
CA ILE A 244 -6.24 4.65 -20.83
C ILE A 244 -5.95 3.93 -19.52
N THR A 245 -6.99 3.58 -18.78
CA THR A 245 -6.83 2.88 -17.49
C THR A 245 -6.25 1.48 -17.66
N ALA A 246 -6.60 0.75 -18.72
CA ALA A 246 -6.04 -0.56 -19.03
C ALA A 246 -4.54 -0.48 -19.34
N ALA A 247 -4.11 0.51 -20.11
CA ALA A 247 -2.70 0.75 -20.37
C ALA A 247 -1.92 1.07 -19.07
N ILE A 248 -2.45 1.97 -18.24
CA ILE A 248 -1.91 2.31 -16.92
C ILE A 248 -1.83 1.09 -16.01
N PHE A 249 -2.92 0.31 -15.95
CA PHE A 249 -3.01 -0.91 -15.16
C PHE A 249 -1.95 -1.93 -15.55
N SER A 250 -1.75 -2.15 -16.86
CA SER A 250 -0.73 -3.07 -17.38
C SER A 250 0.68 -2.69 -16.95
N VAL A 251 1.01 -1.40 -16.95
CA VAL A 251 2.33 -0.93 -16.52
C VAL A 251 2.48 -1.08 -14.99
N TYR A 252 1.47 -0.72 -14.20
CA TYR A 252 1.51 -0.92 -12.74
C TYR A 252 1.63 -2.39 -12.33
N LEU A 253 1.02 -3.32 -13.11
CA LEU A 253 1.15 -4.75 -12.85
C LEU A 253 2.61 -5.21 -12.87
N LEU A 254 3.47 -4.65 -13.72
CA LEU A 254 4.90 -4.96 -13.73
C LEU A 254 5.59 -4.61 -12.39
N GLY A 255 5.07 -3.61 -11.68
CA GLY A 255 5.56 -3.18 -10.36
C GLY A 255 5.12 -4.09 -9.20
N VAL A 256 4.12 -4.97 -9.40
CA VAL A 256 3.55 -5.79 -8.31
C VAL A 256 4.56 -6.78 -7.76
N MET A 257 5.31 -7.50 -8.62
CA MET A 257 6.32 -8.45 -8.16
C MET A 257 7.47 -7.77 -7.39
N PRO A 258 8.10 -6.70 -7.91
CA PRO A 258 9.06 -5.90 -7.15
C PRO A 258 8.52 -5.42 -5.81
N MET A 259 7.25 -4.98 -5.75
CA MET A 259 6.63 -4.54 -4.51
C MET A 259 6.48 -5.68 -3.50
N CYS A 260 6.06 -6.87 -3.92
CA CYS A 260 6.02 -8.05 -3.06
C CYS A 260 7.42 -8.39 -2.52
N MET A 261 8.45 -8.34 -3.37
CA MET A 261 9.84 -8.59 -2.96
C MET A 261 10.32 -7.57 -1.94
N LYS A 262 10.03 -6.28 -2.17
CA LYS A 262 10.35 -5.21 -1.21
C LYS A 262 9.66 -5.47 0.14
N HIS A 263 8.37 -5.80 0.14
CA HIS A 263 7.63 -6.12 1.39
C HIS A 263 8.23 -7.31 2.15
N ILE A 264 8.67 -8.37 1.46
CA ILE A 264 9.37 -9.50 2.10
C ILE A 264 10.65 -9.02 2.76
N GLY A 265 11.46 -8.24 2.04
CA GLY A 265 12.71 -7.67 2.56
C GLY A 265 12.49 -6.76 3.77
N ASP A 266 11.51 -5.86 3.71
CA ASP A 266 11.15 -4.97 4.83
C ASP A 266 10.73 -5.78 6.08
N ARG A 267 10.02 -6.91 5.91
CA ARG A 267 9.66 -7.80 7.03
C ARG A 267 10.86 -8.48 7.65
N ILE A 268 11.85 -8.85 6.85
CA ILE A 268 13.10 -9.40 7.37
C ILE A 268 13.89 -8.33 8.12
N CYS A 269 13.98 -7.10 7.58
CA CYS A 269 14.57 -5.97 8.31
C CYS A 269 13.90 -5.76 9.67
N CYS A 270 12.57 -5.81 9.73
CA CYS A 270 11.84 -5.73 11.00
C CYS A 270 12.14 -6.93 11.93
N ALA A 271 12.21 -8.15 11.40
CA ALA A 271 12.53 -9.35 12.19
C ALA A 271 13.94 -9.30 12.79
N LEU A 272 14.90 -8.71 12.06
CA LEU A 272 16.27 -8.50 12.50
C LEU A 272 16.44 -7.22 13.36
N GLN A 273 15.35 -6.52 13.66
CA GLN A 273 15.34 -5.22 14.38
C GLN A 273 16.15 -4.11 13.67
N ARG A 274 16.32 -4.23 12.34
CA ARG A 274 17.03 -3.28 11.49
C ARG A 274 16.04 -2.47 10.65
N THR A 275 15.11 -1.78 11.33
CA THR A 275 14.11 -0.91 10.70
C THR A 275 14.73 0.31 10.00
N ASP A 276 15.94 0.67 10.36
CA ASP A 276 16.77 1.65 9.67
C ASP A 276 16.97 1.31 8.18
N LEU A 277 17.20 0.04 7.86
CA LEU A 277 17.37 -0.41 6.48
C LEU A 277 16.07 -0.25 5.67
N ALA A 278 14.93 -0.58 6.25
CA ALA A 278 13.65 -0.36 5.61
C ALA A 278 13.39 1.14 5.34
N MET A 279 13.80 2.03 6.25
CA MET A 279 13.74 3.47 6.03
C MET A 279 14.64 3.91 4.86
N TYR A 280 15.89 3.47 4.81
CA TYR A 280 16.79 3.83 3.70
C TYR A 280 16.29 3.34 2.35
N THR A 281 15.72 2.13 2.29
CA THR A 281 15.13 1.62 1.03
C THR A 281 13.89 2.40 0.60
N ALA A 282 13.08 2.90 1.55
CA ALA A 282 11.97 3.80 1.25
C ALA A 282 12.46 5.13 0.67
N LEU A 283 13.50 5.73 1.29
CA LEU A 283 14.13 6.96 0.79
C LEU A 283 14.70 6.79 -0.62
N ILE A 284 15.38 5.66 -0.90
CA ILE A 284 15.89 5.35 -2.24
C ILE A 284 14.73 5.24 -3.22
N THR A 285 13.66 4.50 -2.87
CA THR A 285 12.49 4.33 -3.73
C THR A 285 11.90 5.68 -4.12
N VAL A 286 11.65 6.54 -3.13
CA VAL A 286 11.03 7.86 -3.37
C VAL A 286 11.98 8.80 -4.11
N GLY A 287 13.28 8.80 -3.77
CA GLY A 287 14.26 9.61 -4.48
C GLY A 287 14.36 9.24 -5.96
N VAL A 288 14.39 7.94 -6.27
CA VAL A 288 14.38 7.43 -7.65
C VAL A 288 13.06 7.79 -8.36
N ASN A 289 11.91 7.64 -7.67
CA ASN A 289 10.62 7.98 -8.27
C ASN A 289 10.54 9.45 -8.65
N ILE A 290 10.81 10.38 -7.72
CA ILE A 290 10.75 11.82 -8.01
C ILE A 290 11.72 12.20 -9.13
N PHE A 291 12.93 11.65 -9.14
CA PHE A 291 13.90 11.87 -10.21
C PHE A 291 13.36 11.42 -11.57
N LEU A 292 12.77 10.22 -11.62
CA LEU A 292 12.20 9.68 -12.85
C LEU A 292 10.92 10.40 -13.27
N ASP A 293 10.08 10.85 -12.35
CA ASP A 293 8.91 11.67 -12.65
C ASP A 293 9.30 12.94 -13.39
N ILE A 294 10.33 13.64 -12.91
CA ILE A 294 10.86 14.84 -13.58
C ILE A 294 11.42 14.52 -14.98
N ALA A 295 12.12 13.38 -15.10
CA ALA A 295 12.78 13.01 -16.34
C ALA A 295 11.81 12.45 -17.40
N MET A 296 10.84 11.64 -16.97
CA MET A 296 9.96 10.88 -17.87
C MET A 296 8.64 11.60 -18.17
N SER A 297 8.11 12.44 -17.27
CA SER A 297 6.89 13.21 -17.49
C SER A 297 6.98 14.10 -18.73
N LYS A 298 8.16 14.66 -19.01
CA LYS A 298 8.40 15.52 -20.20
C LYS A 298 8.45 14.75 -21.53
N ARG A 299 8.71 13.44 -21.50
CA ARG A 299 8.92 12.63 -22.71
C ARG A 299 7.80 11.66 -23.00
N MET A 300 7.17 11.11 -21.95
CA MET A 300 6.20 10.02 -22.04
C MET A 300 4.84 10.40 -21.43
N GLU A 301 4.63 11.68 -21.15
CA GLU A 301 3.39 12.17 -20.50
C GLU A 301 3.03 11.41 -19.23
N TYR A 302 1.73 11.18 -18.99
CA TYR A 302 1.26 10.47 -17.80
C TYR A 302 1.74 9.01 -17.70
N ILE A 303 2.00 8.34 -18.82
CA ILE A 303 2.56 6.97 -18.82
C ILE A 303 3.97 6.96 -18.25
N GLY A 304 4.73 8.04 -18.43
CA GLY A 304 6.05 8.22 -17.82
C GLY A 304 6.02 8.17 -16.29
N LEU A 305 5.01 8.77 -15.65
CA LEU A 305 4.83 8.70 -14.19
C LEU A 305 4.56 7.26 -13.70
N VAL A 306 3.77 6.50 -14.47
CA VAL A 306 3.47 5.11 -14.15
C VAL A 306 4.72 4.24 -14.24
N TRP A 307 5.54 4.42 -15.27
CA TRP A 307 6.85 3.75 -15.41
C TRP A 307 7.82 4.16 -14.31
N ALA A 308 7.87 5.46 -13.97
CA ALA A 308 8.72 5.97 -12.90
C ALA A 308 8.43 5.27 -11.57
N THR A 309 7.15 5.13 -11.22
CA THR A 309 6.71 4.39 -10.02
C THR A 309 7.17 2.92 -10.08
N GLY A 310 6.95 2.22 -11.19
CA GLY A 310 7.37 0.82 -11.35
C GLY A 310 8.88 0.61 -11.22
N ILE A 311 9.67 1.46 -11.88
CA ILE A 311 11.15 1.41 -11.82
C ILE A 311 11.65 1.77 -10.42
N ALA A 312 11.05 2.75 -9.76
CA ALA A 312 11.42 3.14 -8.40
C ALA A 312 11.16 2.00 -7.39
N ILE A 313 10.04 1.32 -7.51
CA ILE A 313 9.72 0.14 -6.67
C ILE A 313 10.74 -0.98 -6.92
N LEU A 314 11.13 -1.22 -8.18
CA LEU A 314 12.16 -2.19 -8.53
C LEU A 314 13.52 -1.80 -7.90
N ALA A 315 13.91 -0.54 -8.00
CA ALA A 315 15.14 -0.04 -7.38
C ALA A 315 15.13 -0.24 -5.84
N GLY A 316 14.02 0.09 -5.18
CA GLY A 316 13.84 -0.14 -3.74
C GLY A 316 13.86 -1.62 -3.37
N SER A 317 13.29 -2.49 -4.22
CA SER A 317 13.34 -3.94 -4.05
C SER A 317 14.77 -4.48 -4.15
N ILE A 318 15.54 -4.03 -5.11
CA ILE A 318 16.96 -4.40 -5.25
C ILE A 318 17.76 -3.88 -4.05
N ALA A 319 17.54 -2.62 -3.65
CA ALA A 319 18.23 -2.01 -2.54
C ALA A 319 18.04 -2.76 -1.22
N VAL A 320 16.82 -3.23 -0.90
CA VAL A 320 16.57 -3.97 0.34
C VAL A 320 17.37 -5.27 0.41
N PHE A 321 17.46 -6.02 -0.70
CA PHE A 321 18.24 -7.26 -0.73
C PHE A 321 19.76 -7.03 -0.69
N ILE A 322 20.25 -5.94 -1.32
CA ILE A 322 21.65 -5.54 -1.21
C ILE A 322 21.98 -5.16 0.24
N MET A 323 21.11 -4.38 0.90
CA MET A 323 21.30 -4.00 2.30
C MET A 323 21.18 -5.19 3.24
N LEU A 324 20.27 -6.13 3.02
CA LEU A 324 20.20 -7.36 3.81
C LEU A 324 21.46 -8.19 3.68
N LYS A 325 22.10 -8.21 2.50
CA LYS A 325 23.37 -8.90 2.31
C LYS A 325 24.51 -8.29 3.11
N THR A 326 24.46 -6.99 3.44
CA THR A 326 25.49 -6.38 4.33
C THR A 326 25.31 -6.83 5.80
N VAL A 327 24.10 -7.23 6.19
CA VAL A 327 23.82 -7.78 7.53
C VAL A 327 24.13 -9.27 7.60
N ASP A 328 23.83 -10.00 6.53
CA ASP A 328 24.11 -11.44 6.42
C ASP A 328 24.85 -11.74 5.10
N ASN A 329 26.18 -11.86 5.18
CA ASN A 329 27.03 -12.19 4.05
C ASN A 329 26.71 -13.55 3.39
N LYS A 330 25.99 -14.46 4.08
CA LYS A 330 25.57 -15.76 3.55
C LYS A 330 24.30 -15.65 2.70
N LEU A 331 23.63 -14.52 2.70
CA LEU A 331 22.48 -14.28 1.81
C LEU A 331 22.93 -14.33 0.34
N SER A 332 22.39 -15.25 -0.42
CA SER A 332 22.72 -15.42 -1.84
C SER A 332 21.71 -14.69 -2.74
N LEU A 333 22.11 -13.54 -3.29
CA LEU A 333 21.28 -12.84 -4.29
C LEU A 333 21.06 -13.70 -5.54
N ARG A 334 22.02 -14.57 -5.89
CA ARG A 334 21.87 -15.52 -7.00
C ARG A 334 20.72 -16.50 -6.75
N GLN A 335 20.55 -16.96 -5.51
CA GLN A 335 19.44 -17.84 -5.14
C GLN A 335 18.11 -17.10 -5.22
N VAL A 336 18.04 -15.84 -4.77
CA VAL A 336 16.85 -14.99 -4.92
C VAL A 336 16.43 -14.92 -6.39
N VAL A 337 17.34 -14.61 -7.30
CA VAL A 337 17.07 -14.54 -8.73
C VAL A 337 16.65 -15.90 -9.29
N LYS A 338 17.28 -16.99 -8.86
CA LYS A 338 16.95 -18.35 -9.30
C LYS A 338 15.49 -18.73 -8.99
N GLU A 339 15.00 -18.35 -7.79
CA GLU A 339 13.60 -18.63 -7.40
C GLU A 339 12.58 -17.83 -8.22
N LEU A 340 13.00 -16.73 -8.86
CA LEU A 340 12.13 -15.90 -9.72
C LEU A 340 12.07 -16.41 -11.18
N ILE A 341 13.16 -16.95 -11.72
CA ILE A 341 13.28 -17.23 -13.15
C ILE A 341 12.26 -18.27 -13.61
N LYS A 342 12.16 -19.43 -12.93
CA LYS A 342 11.28 -20.53 -13.35
C LYS A 342 9.81 -20.14 -13.37
N PRO A 343 9.24 -19.53 -12.30
CA PRO A 343 7.87 -19.05 -12.33
C PRO A 343 7.63 -17.98 -13.41
N PHE A 344 8.57 -17.08 -13.61
CA PHE A 344 8.48 -16.03 -14.63
C PHE A 344 8.38 -16.61 -16.05
N VAL A 345 9.30 -17.52 -16.41
CA VAL A 345 9.32 -18.14 -17.76
C VAL A 345 8.03 -18.93 -18.03
N LEU A 346 7.57 -19.73 -17.06
CA LEU A 346 6.33 -20.50 -17.22
C LEU A 346 5.10 -19.59 -17.31
N SER A 347 5.10 -18.48 -16.58
CA SER A 347 4.01 -17.50 -16.69
C SER A 347 4.02 -16.77 -18.03
N LEU A 348 5.18 -16.51 -18.61
CA LEU A 348 5.26 -15.96 -19.98
C LEU A 348 4.67 -16.93 -21.01
N ILE A 349 4.99 -18.23 -20.92
CA ILE A 349 4.39 -19.24 -21.80
C ILE A 349 2.87 -19.26 -21.64
N MET A 350 2.38 -19.25 -20.40
CA MET A 350 0.95 -19.14 -20.10
C MET A 350 0.33 -17.88 -20.75
N GLY A 351 0.99 -16.73 -20.59
CA GLY A 351 0.51 -15.47 -21.16
C GLY A 351 0.40 -15.51 -22.68
N ILE A 352 1.39 -16.10 -23.37
CA ILE A 352 1.37 -16.31 -24.83
C ILE A 352 0.19 -17.20 -25.23
N CYS A 353 -0.04 -18.30 -24.50
CA CYS A 353 -1.18 -19.19 -24.77
C CYS A 353 -2.52 -18.46 -24.61
N VAL A 354 -2.69 -17.67 -23.54
CA VAL A 354 -3.91 -16.88 -23.30
C VAL A 354 -4.10 -15.84 -24.40
N TRP A 355 -3.04 -15.16 -24.81
CA TRP A 355 -3.09 -14.18 -25.89
C TRP A 355 -3.53 -14.79 -27.23
N ILE A 356 -2.97 -15.95 -27.59
CA ILE A 356 -3.36 -16.67 -28.82
C ILE A 356 -4.86 -17.05 -28.76
N ILE A 357 -5.36 -17.53 -27.61
CA ILE A 357 -6.77 -17.91 -27.46
C ILE A 357 -7.69 -16.68 -27.58
N GLN A 358 -7.23 -15.50 -27.13
CA GLN A 358 -8.01 -14.27 -27.22
C GLN A 358 -8.13 -13.71 -28.65
N GLU A 359 -7.13 -13.97 -29.49
CA GLU A 359 -7.13 -13.55 -30.89
C GLU A 359 -7.87 -14.53 -31.83
N MET A 360 -8.19 -15.74 -31.37
CA MET A 360 -9.01 -16.74 -32.09
C MET A 360 -10.50 -16.51 -31.87
#